data_0b488829717d54557c0db73a2f2b052a
#
_entry.id   0b488829717d54557c0db73a2f2b052a
#
_cell.length_a   1.000
_cell.length_b   1.000
_cell.length_c   1.000
_cell.angle_alpha   90.00
_cell.angle_beta   90.00
_cell.angle_gamma   90.00
#
_symmetry.space_group_name_H-M   'P 1'
#
loop_
_entity.id
_entity.type
_entity.pdbx_description
1 polymer ?
#
loop_
_entity_poly.entity_id
_entity_poly.type
_entity_poly.pdbx_seq_one_letter_code
_entity_poly.pdbx_strand_id
1 'polypeptide(L)'
;MITTRAANPFSGAPLSTMVFSIAKEQRDDLVGRMADSLAAVGFHNYGLTFTDTRAKAEEIEARAFSVAEVASSTTKESWSAGTGGERPVIELVRLYTKKAAELLQAEVIRCGEDAMDTSAGAGDAGGDSDCFDLSSKDREFYTQQRAEQVLAPLMAKGASFSKVKLSTKSFGIDAAKVVTKAFANIASTLKEVDLSDIIAGRPEEEALKAMQIITEATLCAKITSVDVSDNAFGEKGVRACTKMLQQQSGIEEISFMNNGISEQAAAAILELLASRQSLKKFHLDKNMTGDDGTAHVGKLLEKAPGMQDFKMAGSRFTSEGAKFLAEGLSAGASLVKLDLTDNNVNEEGGFALAGMLFKQPNLRHVNLEATSLGPKAAIQVAGALAAGCPQLEYLNLAACDITPEGVPQVAQAISAMKNLKTLKIAENELGDLGVAQICVALKMSGCPLVELDVSTNELVEKGAVAAAQLAASRAGFTSLNLDGNYISDEGVEEVKSIMEGAGIAWALMPMEENDADMADEPDDDNAEGLDNLLKHLKL
;
A
#
# COMPACT_ATOMS: atom_id res chain seq x y z
N MET A 1 23.16 14.58 17.24
CA MET A 1 24.59 14.88 16.93
C MET A 1 25.47 13.66 17.23
N ILE A 2 26.04 13.02 16.20
CA ILE A 2 26.98 11.92 16.37
C ILE A 2 28.31 12.52 16.80
N THR A 3 28.64 12.48 18.09
CA THR A 3 29.91 12.94 18.60
C THR A 3 30.95 11.82 18.52
N THR A 4 31.83 11.89 17.51
CA THR A 4 33.05 11.09 17.48
C THR A 4 34.05 11.70 18.46
N ARG A 5 34.46 11.00 19.50
CA ARG A 5 35.68 11.34 20.24
C ARG A 5 36.89 11.05 19.34
N ALA A 6 37.30 12.03 18.55
CA ALA A 6 38.60 12.03 17.93
C ALA A 6 39.65 12.25 19.04
N ALA A 7 40.61 11.35 19.17
CA ALA A 7 41.80 11.58 19.98
C ALA A 7 42.57 12.73 19.36
N ASN A 8 43.14 13.59 20.20
CA ASN A 8 43.89 14.80 19.94
C ASN A 8 44.84 14.68 18.74
N PRO A 9 44.78 15.53 17.71
CA PRO A 9 45.55 15.37 16.46
C PRO A 9 47.07 15.68 16.56
N PHE A 10 47.63 15.92 17.74
CA PHE A 10 49.04 16.27 17.94
C PHE A 10 49.88 15.22 18.67
N SER A 11 49.37 14.03 18.98
CA SER A 11 50.20 12.92 19.46
C SER A 11 50.39 11.94 18.30
N GLY A 12 51.65 11.79 17.84
CA GLY A 12 52.04 10.94 16.71
C GLY A 12 51.89 9.45 17.00
N ALA A 13 50.72 9.00 17.35
CA ALA A 13 50.34 7.60 17.43
C ALA A 13 49.93 7.10 16.02
N PRO A 14 50.32 5.89 15.62
CA PRO A 14 50.01 5.37 14.30
C PRO A 14 48.47 5.16 14.14
N LEU A 15 47.96 5.49 12.95
CA LEU A 15 46.56 5.34 12.49
C LEU A 15 45.95 3.91 12.63
N SER A 16 46.57 3.06 13.41
CA SER A 16 46.29 1.60 13.48
C SER A 16 45.11 1.17 14.38
N THR A 17 44.36 2.13 14.97
CA THR A 17 43.25 1.77 15.86
C THR A 17 42.04 2.73 15.77
N MET A 18 41.48 2.95 14.58
CA MET A 18 40.10 3.43 14.54
C MET A 18 39.18 2.25 14.84
N VAL A 19 38.62 2.24 16.03
CA VAL A 19 37.55 1.31 16.42
C VAL A 19 36.22 2.01 16.10
N PHE A 20 35.37 1.33 15.36
CA PHE A 20 33.99 1.81 15.13
C PHE A 20 33.28 1.90 16.48
N SER A 21 32.80 3.07 16.84
CA SER A 21 32.08 3.25 18.10
C SER A 21 30.92 4.23 17.89
N ILE A 22 29.75 3.84 18.34
CA ILE A 22 28.57 4.69 18.48
C ILE A 22 28.29 4.83 19.98
N ALA A 23 27.91 6.03 20.43
CA ALA A 23 27.60 6.25 21.84
C ALA A 23 26.45 5.32 22.30
N LYS A 24 26.56 4.82 23.51
CA LYS A 24 25.56 3.86 24.06
C LYS A 24 24.14 4.44 24.02
N GLU A 25 23.99 5.72 24.33
CA GLU A 25 22.70 6.42 24.30
C GLU A 25 22.06 6.41 22.92
N GLN A 26 22.84 6.56 21.84
CA GLN A 26 22.34 6.51 20.46
C GLN A 26 21.95 5.09 20.02
N ARG A 27 22.64 4.07 20.55
CA ARG A 27 22.29 2.66 20.35
C ARG A 27 21.01 2.29 21.09
N ASP A 28 20.88 2.76 22.34
CA ASP A 28 19.70 2.54 23.18
C ASP A 28 18.45 3.23 22.55
N ASP A 29 18.60 4.41 21.93
CA ASP A 29 17.54 5.10 21.19
C ASP A 29 17.11 4.29 19.95
N LEU A 30 18.06 3.79 19.16
CA LEU A 30 17.74 2.93 18.02
C LEU A 30 17.02 1.63 18.45
N VAL A 31 17.44 1.02 19.57
CA VAL A 31 16.75 -0.14 20.14
C VAL A 31 15.32 0.21 20.54
N GLY A 32 15.09 1.38 21.13
CA GLY A 32 13.77 1.88 21.47
C GLY A 32 12.84 1.94 20.24
N ARG A 33 13.28 2.64 19.19
CA ARG A 33 12.51 2.76 17.93
C ARG A 33 12.23 1.43 17.23
N MET A 34 13.21 0.51 17.26
CA MET A 34 13.00 -0.83 16.70
C MET A 34 12.01 -1.64 17.55
N ALA A 35 12.05 -1.51 18.88
CA ALA A 35 11.10 -2.17 19.77
C ALA A 35 9.68 -1.66 19.55
N ASP A 36 9.50 -0.34 19.37
CA ASP A 36 8.22 0.28 19.09
C ASP A 36 7.66 -0.18 17.73
N SER A 37 8.53 -0.26 16.71
CA SER A 37 8.14 -0.78 15.39
C SER A 37 7.73 -2.27 15.44
N LEU A 38 8.45 -3.10 16.20
CA LEU A 38 8.09 -4.50 16.42
C LEU A 38 6.80 -4.63 17.23
N ALA A 39 6.57 -3.77 18.22
CA ALA A 39 5.36 -3.76 19.02
C ALA A 39 4.14 -3.37 18.18
N ALA A 40 4.26 -2.33 17.34
CA ALA A 40 3.18 -1.90 16.45
C ALA A 40 2.72 -3.01 15.48
N VAL A 41 3.66 -3.79 14.94
CA VAL A 41 3.35 -4.92 14.04
C VAL A 41 2.94 -6.16 14.85
N GLY A 42 3.59 -6.44 15.98
CA GLY A 42 3.43 -7.68 16.76
C GLY A 42 2.19 -7.68 17.63
N PHE A 43 1.82 -6.55 18.23
CA PHE A 43 0.68 -6.47 19.14
C PHE A 43 -0.66 -6.66 18.43
N HIS A 44 -0.81 -6.11 17.21
CA HIS A 44 -2.05 -6.26 16.44
C HIS A 44 -2.20 -7.61 15.75
N ASN A 45 -1.08 -8.26 15.42
CA ASN A 45 -1.12 -9.46 14.57
C ASN A 45 -0.69 -10.75 15.28
N TYR A 46 0.13 -10.69 16.37
CA TYR A 46 0.83 -11.88 16.87
C TYR A 46 0.91 -12.01 18.40
N GLY A 47 0.31 -11.11 19.18
CA GLY A 47 0.24 -11.22 20.63
C GLY A 47 1.59 -11.08 21.38
N LEU A 48 2.62 -10.47 20.76
CA LEU A 48 3.93 -10.24 21.38
C LEU A 48 3.83 -9.22 22.52
N THR A 49 4.52 -9.48 23.63
CA THR A 49 4.59 -8.52 24.74
C THR A 49 5.64 -7.44 24.47
N PHE A 50 5.53 -6.28 25.14
CA PHE A 50 6.53 -5.21 25.06
C PHE A 50 7.94 -5.67 25.48
N THR A 51 8.03 -6.58 26.43
CA THR A 51 9.33 -7.15 26.88
C THR A 51 9.97 -8.00 25.78
N ASP A 52 9.18 -8.78 25.03
CA ASP A 52 9.66 -9.62 23.94
C ASP A 52 10.18 -8.77 22.78
N THR A 53 9.45 -7.70 22.43
CA THR A 53 9.85 -6.80 21.34
C THR A 53 11.14 -6.04 21.64
N ARG A 54 11.35 -5.63 22.90
CA ARG A 54 12.59 -4.94 23.31
C ARG A 54 13.80 -5.89 23.30
N ALA A 55 13.66 -7.09 23.82
CA ALA A 55 14.74 -8.09 23.78
C ALA A 55 15.16 -8.41 22.35
N LYS A 56 14.19 -8.45 21.43
CA LYS A 56 14.43 -8.70 20.01
C LYS A 56 15.09 -7.51 19.30
N ALA A 57 14.69 -6.29 19.62
CA ALA A 57 15.35 -5.09 19.14
C ALA A 57 16.82 -4.99 19.59
N GLU A 58 17.12 -5.39 20.83
CA GLU A 58 18.49 -5.46 21.36
C GLU A 58 19.34 -6.51 20.61
N GLU A 59 18.77 -7.66 20.26
CA GLU A 59 19.44 -8.68 19.43
C GLU A 59 19.76 -8.16 18.03
N ILE A 60 18.78 -7.51 17.37
CA ILE A 60 18.93 -6.94 16.03
C ILE A 60 20.03 -5.87 16.03
N GLU A 61 20.02 -4.98 17.00
CA GLU A 61 21.01 -3.92 17.14
C GLU A 61 22.42 -4.49 17.34
N ALA A 62 22.58 -5.44 18.23
CA ALA A 62 23.88 -6.08 18.51
C ALA A 62 24.46 -6.75 17.24
N ARG A 63 23.62 -7.40 16.44
CA ARG A 63 24.03 -8.01 15.17
C ARG A 63 24.42 -6.97 14.12
N ALA A 64 23.68 -5.87 14.00
CA ALA A 64 24.00 -4.78 13.08
C ALA A 64 25.32 -4.10 13.47
N PHE A 65 25.55 -3.89 14.78
CA PHE A 65 26.77 -3.31 15.30
C PHE A 65 27.99 -4.19 15.02
N SER A 66 27.87 -5.50 15.24
CA SER A 66 28.93 -6.46 14.94
C SER A 66 29.34 -6.45 13.46
N VAL A 67 28.39 -6.34 12.53
CA VAL A 67 28.68 -6.24 11.09
C VAL A 67 29.48 -4.97 10.76
N ALA A 68 29.13 -3.83 11.36
CA ALA A 68 29.84 -2.58 11.14
C ALA A 68 31.25 -2.61 11.78
N GLU A 69 31.40 -3.26 12.94
CA GLU A 69 32.67 -3.44 13.62
C GLU A 69 33.63 -4.33 12.80
N VAL A 70 33.16 -5.43 12.24
CA VAL A 70 33.92 -6.31 11.33
C VAL A 70 34.32 -5.54 10.08
N ALA A 71 33.41 -4.81 9.45
CA ALA A 71 33.71 -3.97 8.29
C ALA A 71 34.81 -2.92 8.62
N SER A 72 34.77 -2.33 9.80
CA SER A 72 35.80 -1.39 10.28
C SER A 72 37.19 -2.06 10.40
N SER A 73 37.24 -3.34 10.76
CA SER A 73 38.49 -4.08 10.92
C SER A 73 39.09 -4.60 9.61
N THR A 74 38.26 -4.91 8.60
CA THR A 74 38.68 -5.50 7.33
C THR A 74 39.07 -4.48 6.26
N THR A 75 38.62 -3.23 6.36
CA THR A 75 38.89 -2.17 5.37
C THR A 75 40.22 -1.43 5.58
N LYS A 76 41.08 -1.90 6.50
CA LYS A 76 42.37 -1.25 6.82
C LYS A 76 43.35 -1.14 5.64
N GLU A 77 43.24 -1.98 4.62
CA GLU A 77 44.21 -2.01 3.50
C GLU A 77 43.86 -1.10 2.30
N SER A 78 42.62 -0.71 2.12
CA SER A 78 42.16 0.01 0.92
C SER A 78 42.04 1.53 1.09
N TRP A 79 42.23 2.08 2.29
CA TRP A 79 41.92 3.46 2.62
C TRP A 79 43.14 4.35 2.84
N SER A 80 44.36 3.88 2.49
CA SER A 80 45.63 4.61 2.70
C SER A 80 45.96 5.69 1.68
N ALA A 81 45.09 5.98 0.72
CA ALA A 81 45.33 7.01 -0.33
C ALA A 81 44.20 8.05 -0.37
N GLY A 82 44.38 9.10 0.43
CA GLY A 82 43.98 10.46 0.10
C GLY A 82 42.51 10.81 -0.03
N THR A 83 41.81 11.03 1.07
CA THR A 83 40.76 12.06 1.24
C THR A 83 40.34 12.13 2.71
N GLY A 84 40.03 13.32 3.24
CA GLY A 84 39.83 13.63 4.66
C GLY A 84 39.00 12.66 5.49
N GLY A 85 39.40 12.49 6.74
CA GLY A 85 39.00 11.42 7.68
C GLY A 85 37.54 11.30 8.09
N GLU A 86 36.58 12.06 7.51
CA GLU A 86 35.15 12.00 7.87
C GLU A 86 34.34 11.01 7.02
N ARG A 87 34.71 10.80 5.75
CA ARG A 87 33.97 9.90 4.84
C ARG A 87 33.89 8.45 5.32
N PRO A 88 34.94 7.85 5.87
CA PRO A 88 34.91 6.48 6.36
C PRO A 88 33.90 6.24 7.52
N VAL A 89 33.81 7.20 8.43
CA VAL A 89 32.89 7.11 9.58
C VAL A 89 31.42 7.17 9.12
N ILE A 90 31.13 8.08 8.18
CA ILE A 90 29.79 8.22 7.59
C ILE A 90 29.37 6.90 6.89
N GLU A 91 30.28 6.27 6.17
CA GLU A 91 29.97 5.01 5.49
C GLU A 91 29.75 3.84 6.46
N LEU A 92 30.50 3.78 7.57
CA LEU A 92 30.27 2.78 8.61
C LEU A 92 28.96 3.00 9.36
N VAL A 93 28.58 4.25 9.62
CA VAL A 93 27.27 4.58 10.20
C VAL A 93 26.15 4.21 9.23
N ARG A 94 26.29 4.50 7.95
CA ARG A 94 25.33 4.08 6.91
C ARG A 94 25.19 2.54 6.84
N LEU A 95 26.31 1.82 6.91
CA LEU A 95 26.30 0.36 6.93
C LEU A 95 25.58 -0.18 8.16
N TYR A 96 25.84 0.39 9.34
CA TYR A 96 25.19 0.03 10.58
C TYR A 96 23.67 0.26 10.52
N THR A 97 23.22 1.46 10.14
CA THR A 97 21.80 1.79 10.07
C THR A 97 21.07 0.98 9.00
N LYS A 98 21.69 0.81 7.82
CA LYS A 98 21.14 -0.05 6.77
C LYS A 98 20.99 -1.50 7.26
N LYS A 99 22.00 -2.03 7.95
CA LYS A 99 21.97 -3.42 8.45
C LYS A 99 20.94 -3.60 9.56
N ALA A 100 20.77 -2.63 10.43
CA ALA A 100 19.72 -2.63 11.43
C ALA A 100 18.32 -2.66 10.79
N ALA A 101 18.10 -1.82 9.77
CA ALA A 101 16.83 -1.79 9.02
C ALA A 101 16.54 -3.13 8.30
N GLU A 102 17.56 -3.72 7.62
CA GLU A 102 17.43 -5.02 6.96
C GLU A 102 17.07 -6.15 7.95
N LEU A 103 17.71 -6.16 9.13
CA LEU A 103 17.46 -7.16 10.16
C LEU A 103 16.10 -6.96 10.82
N LEU A 104 15.69 -5.72 11.05
CA LEU A 104 14.35 -5.39 11.55
C LEU A 104 13.27 -5.86 10.58
N GLN A 105 13.43 -5.55 9.29
CA GLN A 105 12.51 -6.00 8.25
C GLN A 105 12.43 -7.54 8.19
N ALA A 106 13.57 -8.22 8.25
CA ALA A 106 13.63 -9.69 8.28
C ALA A 106 12.93 -10.27 9.51
N GLU A 107 13.05 -9.62 10.67
CA GLU A 107 12.40 -10.07 11.91
C GLU A 107 10.88 -9.82 11.89
N VAL A 108 10.42 -8.68 11.37
CA VAL A 108 8.99 -8.42 11.17
C VAL A 108 8.37 -9.50 10.28
N ILE A 109 9.09 -9.90 9.23
CA ILE A 109 8.66 -10.97 8.32
C ILE A 109 8.68 -12.33 9.04
N ARG A 110 9.76 -12.64 9.80
CA ARG A 110 9.87 -13.88 10.56
C ARG A 110 8.78 -13.99 11.63
N CYS A 111 8.46 -12.93 12.35
CA CYS A 111 7.34 -12.91 13.29
C CYS A 111 6.00 -13.20 12.58
N GLY A 112 5.85 -12.78 11.32
CA GLY A 112 4.73 -13.17 10.47
C GLY A 112 4.73 -14.65 10.10
N GLU A 113 5.91 -15.22 9.85
CA GLU A 113 6.09 -16.64 9.50
C GLU A 113 5.98 -17.56 10.73
N ASP A 114 6.55 -17.20 11.88
CA ASP A 114 6.45 -17.98 13.13
C ASP A 114 4.99 -18.04 13.64
N ALA A 115 4.19 -17.01 13.41
CA ALA A 115 2.76 -17.05 13.71
C ALA A 115 2.00 -18.00 12.77
N MET A 116 2.52 -18.26 11.56
CA MET A 116 2.01 -19.30 10.66
C MET A 116 2.54 -20.70 11.02
N ASP A 117 3.77 -20.83 11.55
CA ASP A 117 4.42 -22.13 11.83
C ASP A 117 4.03 -22.71 13.20
N THR A 118 3.69 -21.89 14.19
CA THR A 118 3.13 -22.38 15.47
C THR A 118 1.71 -22.95 15.32
N SER A 119 1.04 -22.72 14.17
CA SER A 119 -0.22 -23.39 13.83
C SER A 119 -0.04 -24.80 13.25
N ALA A 120 1.20 -25.20 12.90
CA ALA A 120 1.50 -26.53 12.35
C ALA A 120 1.80 -27.62 13.41
N GLY A 121 1.77 -27.29 14.70
CA GLY A 121 2.15 -28.22 15.77
C GLY A 121 1.35 -28.14 17.05
N ALA A 122 0.02 -28.10 17.05
CA ALA A 122 -0.93 -28.58 18.07
C ALA A 122 -2.33 -28.02 17.74
N GLY A 123 -3.30 -28.90 17.51
CA GLY A 123 -4.64 -28.49 17.12
C GLY A 123 -5.29 -27.53 18.11
N ASP A 124 -5.60 -26.32 17.63
CA ASP A 124 -6.89 -25.72 17.85
C ASP A 124 -7.18 -24.66 16.76
N ALA A 125 -8.44 -24.52 16.42
CA ALA A 125 -8.94 -23.97 15.19
C ALA A 125 -8.86 -22.44 15.11
N GLY A 126 -8.33 -21.92 13.96
CA GLY A 126 -8.45 -20.51 13.58
C GLY A 126 -7.70 -20.08 12.31
N GLY A 127 -6.77 -20.86 11.80
CA GLY A 127 -6.17 -20.68 10.47
C GLY A 127 -7.00 -21.41 9.42
N ASP A 128 -7.13 -20.85 8.24
CA ASP A 128 -7.90 -21.39 7.11
C ASP A 128 -7.36 -22.78 6.71
N SER A 129 -7.77 -23.83 7.45
CA SER A 129 -7.35 -25.22 7.24
C SER A 129 -7.72 -25.74 5.85
N ASP A 130 -8.40 -24.92 5.05
CA ASP A 130 -8.93 -25.18 3.72
C ASP A 130 -8.07 -24.52 2.61
N CYS A 131 -6.95 -23.87 2.97
CA CYS A 131 -6.02 -23.22 2.05
C CYS A 131 -4.72 -24.02 1.91
N PHE A 132 -4.35 -24.36 0.67
CA PHE A 132 -3.01 -24.86 0.34
C PHE A 132 -2.18 -23.71 -0.23
N ASP A 133 -1.07 -23.38 0.40
CA ASP A 133 -0.26 -22.21 0.07
C ASP A 133 1.20 -22.61 -0.19
N LEU A 134 1.70 -22.34 -1.40
CA LEU A 134 3.10 -22.47 -1.80
C LEU A 134 3.82 -21.13 -1.91
N SER A 135 3.11 -20.01 -1.70
CA SER A 135 3.71 -18.69 -1.83
C SER A 135 4.87 -18.51 -0.84
N SER A 136 5.96 -17.96 -1.30
CA SER A 136 7.10 -17.60 -0.47
C SER A 136 7.92 -16.52 -1.18
N LYS A 137 8.90 -15.90 -0.49
CA LYS A 137 9.77 -14.89 -1.11
C LYS A 137 10.72 -15.45 -2.15
N ASP A 138 11.04 -16.74 -2.07
CA ASP A 138 12.01 -17.38 -2.95
C ASP A 138 11.31 -17.98 -4.16
N ARG A 139 11.63 -17.47 -5.36
CA ARG A 139 11.18 -18.05 -6.61
C ARG A 139 11.90 -19.36 -6.86
N GLU A 140 11.16 -20.45 -6.99
CA GLU A 140 11.66 -21.78 -7.31
C GLU A 140 11.14 -22.23 -8.67
N PHE A 141 12.03 -22.80 -9.49
CA PHE A 141 11.68 -23.36 -10.81
C PHE A 141 11.27 -24.81 -10.66
N TYR A 142 10.01 -25.12 -10.90
CA TYR A 142 9.48 -26.46 -10.70
C TYR A 142 9.66 -27.34 -11.94
N THR A 143 10.37 -28.47 -11.73
CA THR A 143 10.34 -29.64 -12.60
C THR A 143 9.14 -30.51 -12.24
N GLN A 144 8.83 -31.52 -13.09
CA GLN A 144 7.78 -32.50 -12.78
C GLN A 144 7.98 -33.13 -11.38
N GLN A 145 9.18 -33.66 -11.12
CA GLN A 145 9.49 -34.32 -9.85
C GLN A 145 9.30 -33.42 -8.65
N ARG A 146 9.74 -32.17 -8.75
CA ARG A 146 9.56 -31.19 -7.65
C ARG A 146 8.09 -30.87 -7.46
N ALA A 147 7.34 -30.66 -8.53
CA ALA A 147 5.89 -30.43 -8.46
C ALA A 147 5.14 -31.62 -7.82
N GLU A 148 5.51 -32.86 -8.16
CA GLU A 148 4.94 -34.06 -7.54
C GLU A 148 5.19 -34.12 -6.02
N GLN A 149 6.36 -33.67 -5.56
CA GLN A 149 6.69 -33.62 -4.14
C GLN A 149 5.87 -32.56 -3.41
N VAL A 150 5.89 -31.32 -3.90
CA VAL A 150 5.25 -30.18 -3.19
C VAL A 150 3.73 -30.22 -3.26
N LEU A 151 3.15 -30.74 -4.35
CA LEU A 151 1.71 -30.88 -4.53
C LEU A 151 1.15 -32.20 -3.98
N ALA A 152 1.98 -33.05 -3.36
CA ALA A 152 1.55 -34.33 -2.78
C ALA A 152 0.35 -34.19 -1.80
N PRO A 153 0.26 -33.14 -0.95
CA PRO A 153 -0.90 -32.93 -0.08
C PRO A 153 -2.22 -32.79 -0.87
N LEU A 154 -2.22 -32.08 -2.01
CA LEU A 154 -3.38 -31.94 -2.88
C LEU A 154 -3.77 -33.25 -3.56
N MET A 155 -2.83 -34.16 -3.77
CA MET A 155 -3.03 -35.46 -4.42
C MET A 155 -3.35 -36.58 -3.42
N ALA A 156 -3.30 -36.31 -2.11
CA ALA A 156 -3.59 -37.29 -1.09
C ALA A 156 -5.07 -37.75 -1.15
N LYS A 157 -5.32 -39.01 -0.77
CA LYS A 157 -6.68 -39.54 -0.74
C LYS A 157 -7.53 -38.80 0.31
N GLY A 158 -8.62 -38.19 -0.14
CA GLY A 158 -9.51 -37.43 0.74
C GLY A 158 -9.05 -35.99 0.99
N ALA A 159 -8.05 -35.48 0.25
CA ALA A 159 -7.67 -34.09 0.32
C ALA A 159 -8.88 -33.17 0.01
N SER A 160 -9.00 -32.11 0.78
CA SER A 160 -10.09 -31.14 0.68
C SER A 160 -9.51 -29.74 0.89
N PHE A 161 -9.40 -28.95 -0.16
CA PHE A 161 -8.93 -27.57 -0.13
C PHE A 161 -9.86 -26.72 -0.99
N SER A 162 -10.38 -25.63 -0.46
CA SER A 162 -11.16 -24.66 -1.24
C SER A 162 -10.29 -23.61 -1.91
N LYS A 163 -9.11 -23.36 -1.36
CA LYS A 163 -8.17 -22.36 -1.84
C LYS A 163 -6.79 -22.96 -2.12
N VAL A 164 -6.22 -22.62 -3.26
CA VAL A 164 -4.85 -23.01 -3.65
C VAL A 164 -4.09 -21.81 -4.14
N LYS A 165 -2.92 -21.55 -3.53
CA LYS A 165 -1.98 -20.53 -3.97
C LYS A 165 -0.72 -21.20 -4.51
N LEU A 166 -0.43 -20.98 -5.78
CA LEU A 166 0.77 -21.43 -6.46
C LEU A 166 1.77 -20.31 -6.73
N SER A 167 1.46 -19.11 -6.25
CA SER A 167 2.17 -17.86 -6.53
C SER A 167 3.66 -17.94 -6.20
N THR A 168 4.46 -17.12 -6.92
CA THR A 168 5.92 -17.02 -6.79
C THR A 168 6.71 -18.30 -7.15
N LYS A 169 6.08 -19.29 -7.77
CA LYS A 169 6.73 -20.53 -8.22
C LYS A 169 6.65 -20.67 -9.75
N SER A 170 7.78 -20.89 -10.41
CA SER A 170 7.85 -20.97 -11.87
C SER A 170 7.62 -22.39 -12.37
N PHE A 171 6.47 -22.64 -12.98
CA PHE A 171 6.07 -23.96 -13.51
C PHE A 171 6.48 -24.12 -14.96
N GLY A 172 7.22 -25.20 -15.29
CA GLY A 172 7.40 -25.66 -16.65
C GLY A 172 6.23 -26.52 -17.12
N ILE A 173 6.21 -26.91 -18.40
CA ILE A 173 5.10 -27.68 -19.01
C ILE A 173 4.81 -28.98 -18.24
N ASP A 174 5.83 -29.72 -17.85
CA ASP A 174 5.63 -30.99 -17.16
C ASP A 174 5.20 -30.83 -15.72
N ALA A 175 5.67 -29.76 -15.03
CA ALA A 175 5.17 -29.37 -13.71
C ALA A 175 3.69 -28.93 -13.78
N ALA A 176 3.29 -28.19 -14.80
CA ALA A 176 1.91 -27.79 -15.03
C ALA A 176 0.94 -28.98 -15.18
N LYS A 177 1.39 -30.07 -15.79
CA LYS A 177 0.62 -31.34 -15.89
C LYS A 177 0.38 -31.99 -14.52
N VAL A 178 1.29 -31.77 -13.55
CA VAL A 178 1.09 -32.26 -12.17
C VAL A 178 -0.01 -31.44 -11.49
N VAL A 179 -0.07 -30.13 -11.72
CA VAL A 179 -1.16 -29.26 -11.21
C VAL A 179 -2.52 -29.77 -11.69
N THR A 180 -2.62 -30.22 -12.97
CA THR A 180 -3.87 -30.79 -13.51
C THR A 180 -4.34 -31.98 -12.69
N LYS A 181 -3.44 -32.89 -12.30
CA LYS A 181 -3.78 -34.04 -11.46
C LYS A 181 -4.18 -33.63 -10.04
N ALA A 182 -3.47 -32.67 -9.46
CA ALA A 182 -3.74 -32.15 -8.13
C ALA A 182 -5.12 -31.49 -8.07
N PHE A 183 -5.47 -30.60 -9.02
CA PHE A 183 -6.76 -29.94 -9.06
C PHE A 183 -7.91 -30.92 -9.30
N ALA A 184 -7.73 -31.93 -10.15
CA ALA A 184 -8.73 -32.97 -10.37
C ALA A 184 -9.07 -33.75 -9.09
N ASN A 185 -8.10 -33.97 -8.20
CA ASN A 185 -8.32 -34.69 -6.93
C ASN A 185 -9.15 -33.87 -5.93
N ILE A 186 -9.04 -32.54 -5.93
CA ILE A 186 -9.75 -31.63 -5.02
C ILE A 186 -10.88 -30.86 -5.72
N ALA A 187 -11.29 -31.26 -6.91
CA ALA A 187 -12.23 -30.54 -7.76
C ALA A 187 -13.58 -30.23 -7.10
N SER A 188 -14.04 -31.07 -6.16
CA SER A 188 -15.29 -30.88 -5.45
C SER A 188 -15.28 -29.73 -4.44
N THR A 189 -14.11 -29.35 -3.96
CA THR A 189 -13.93 -28.33 -2.91
C THR A 189 -13.29 -27.05 -3.43
N LEU A 190 -12.44 -27.12 -4.45
CA LEU A 190 -11.67 -26.00 -5.00
C LEU A 190 -12.60 -24.88 -5.53
N LYS A 191 -12.37 -23.67 -5.02
CA LYS A 191 -13.10 -22.43 -5.33
C LYS A 191 -12.20 -21.28 -5.76
N GLU A 192 -11.05 -21.16 -5.13
CA GLU A 192 -10.15 -20.02 -5.29
C GLU A 192 -8.76 -20.49 -5.72
N VAL A 193 -8.20 -19.85 -6.73
CA VAL A 193 -6.86 -20.15 -7.23
C VAL A 193 -6.05 -18.85 -7.38
N ASP A 194 -4.90 -18.80 -6.72
CA ASP A 194 -3.87 -17.80 -6.94
C ASP A 194 -2.78 -18.39 -7.84
N LEU A 195 -2.76 -17.90 -9.06
CA LEU A 195 -1.83 -18.25 -10.14
C LEU A 195 -0.93 -17.07 -10.50
N SER A 196 -0.71 -16.15 -9.55
CA SER A 196 0.15 -14.98 -9.75
C SER A 196 1.62 -15.40 -9.79
N ASP A 197 2.40 -14.77 -10.66
CA ASP A 197 3.85 -15.00 -10.81
C ASP A 197 4.26 -16.50 -10.96
N ILE A 198 3.51 -17.29 -11.77
CA ILE A 198 3.74 -18.73 -11.90
C ILE A 198 4.52 -19.14 -13.15
N ILE A 199 4.83 -18.22 -14.05
CA ILE A 199 5.54 -18.52 -15.32
C ILE A 199 6.80 -17.68 -15.54
N ALA A 200 7.14 -16.82 -14.59
CA ALA A 200 8.28 -15.91 -14.72
C ALA A 200 9.61 -16.65 -14.92
N GLY A 201 10.48 -16.07 -15.76
CA GLY A 201 11.81 -16.62 -16.07
C GLY A 201 11.80 -17.82 -17.04
N ARG A 202 10.66 -18.16 -17.64
CA ARG A 202 10.54 -19.19 -18.69
C ARG A 202 10.56 -18.55 -20.08
N PRO A 203 11.05 -19.29 -21.12
CA PRO A 203 10.83 -18.88 -22.50
C PRO A 203 9.33 -18.68 -22.80
N GLU A 204 8.97 -17.67 -23.61
CA GLU A 204 7.57 -17.28 -23.86
C GLU A 204 6.69 -18.47 -24.24
N GLU A 205 7.12 -19.30 -25.19
CA GLU A 205 6.35 -20.47 -25.67
C GLU A 205 6.07 -21.47 -24.54
N GLU A 206 7.07 -21.77 -23.70
CA GLU A 206 6.92 -22.64 -22.54
C GLU A 206 6.00 -22.03 -21.49
N ALA A 207 6.19 -20.74 -21.18
CA ALA A 207 5.41 -19.98 -20.21
C ALA A 207 3.92 -19.98 -20.57
N LEU A 208 3.59 -19.60 -21.81
CA LEU A 208 2.22 -19.58 -22.32
C LEU A 208 1.58 -20.97 -22.31
N LYS A 209 2.36 -22.01 -22.65
CA LYS A 209 1.87 -23.40 -22.63
C LYS A 209 1.62 -23.90 -21.20
N ALA A 210 2.50 -23.57 -20.26
CA ALA A 210 2.31 -23.90 -18.85
C ALA A 210 1.06 -23.18 -18.28
N MET A 211 0.91 -21.88 -18.55
CA MET A 211 -0.26 -21.09 -18.18
C MET A 211 -1.55 -21.70 -18.74
N GLN A 212 -1.56 -22.06 -20.03
CA GLN A 212 -2.70 -22.72 -20.65
C GLN A 212 -3.08 -24.00 -19.90
N ILE A 213 -2.11 -24.87 -19.61
CA ILE A 213 -2.37 -26.17 -18.96
C ILE A 213 -2.93 -25.94 -17.54
N ILE A 214 -2.35 -25.00 -16.77
CA ILE A 214 -2.78 -24.73 -15.39
C ILE A 214 -4.17 -24.10 -15.36
N THR A 215 -4.44 -23.12 -16.24
CA THR A 215 -5.77 -22.50 -16.30
C THR A 215 -6.83 -23.45 -16.82
N GLU A 216 -6.52 -24.33 -17.78
CA GLU A 216 -7.44 -25.40 -18.21
C GLU A 216 -7.68 -26.43 -17.10
N ALA A 217 -6.71 -26.65 -16.19
CA ALA A 217 -6.91 -27.54 -15.05
C ALA A 217 -8.00 -27.05 -14.08
N THR A 218 -8.29 -25.75 -14.02
CA THR A 218 -9.38 -25.19 -13.20
C THR A 218 -10.77 -25.62 -13.66
N LEU A 219 -10.91 -26.09 -14.92
CA LEU A 219 -12.20 -26.46 -15.49
C LEU A 219 -12.83 -27.72 -14.83
N CYS A 220 -12.05 -28.48 -14.06
CA CYS A 220 -12.58 -29.60 -13.28
C CYS A 220 -13.42 -29.16 -12.06
N ALA A 221 -13.31 -27.90 -11.64
CA ALA A 221 -13.92 -27.33 -10.45
C ALA A 221 -14.84 -26.13 -10.79
N LYS A 222 -15.61 -25.67 -9.83
CA LYS A 222 -16.43 -24.45 -9.95
C LYS A 222 -15.69 -23.31 -9.27
N ILE A 223 -14.85 -22.63 -10.02
CA ILE A 223 -14.00 -21.54 -9.53
C ILE A 223 -14.84 -20.26 -9.39
N THR A 224 -14.66 -19.56 -8.29
CA THR A 224 -15.28 -18.25 -7.99
C THR A 224 -14.26 -17.13 -7.91
N SER A 225 -12.98 -17.41 -7.59
CA SER A 225 -11.92 -16.41 -7.51
C SER A 225 -10.65 -16.89 -8.22
N VAL A 226 -10.09 -16.03 -9.09
CA VAL A 226 -8.87 -16.30 -9.86
C VAL A 226 -7.95 -15.08 -9.81
N ASP A 227 -6.71 -15.30 -9.40
CA ASP A 227 -5.64 -14.32 -9.55
C ASP A 227 -4.61 -14.84 -10.56
N VAL A 228 -4.39 -14.10 -11.65
CA VAL A 228 -3.35 -14.38 -12.66
C VAL A 228 -2.35 -13.22 -12.78
N SER A 229 -2.24 -12.40 -11.75
CA SER A 229 -1.37 -11.22 -11.71
C SER A 229 0.12 -11.57 -11.89
N ASP A 230 0.95 -10.56 -12.17
CA ASP A 230 2.41 -10.63 -12.19
C ASP A 230 3.02 -11.67 -13.17
N ASN A 231 2.31 -12.07 -14.20
CA ASN A 231 2.80 -13.03 -15.21
C ASN A 231 3.35 -12.36 -16.48
N ALA A 232 3.22 -11.04 -16.61
CA ALA A 232 3.74 -10.21 -17.71
C ALA A 232 3.39 -10.76 -19.12
N PHE A 233 2.19 -11.29 -19.30
CA PHE A 233 1.85 -12.10 -20.48
C PHE A 233 1.10 -11.34 -21.61
N GLY A 234 0.62 -10.11 -21.38
CA GLY A 234 -0.08 -9.33 -22.40
C GLY A 234 -1.27 -10.04 -23.04
N GLU A 235 -1.56 -9.71 -24.31
CA GLU A 235 -2.66 -10.35 -25.05
C GLU A 235 -2.46 -11.87 -25.21
N LYS A 236 -1.24 -12.33 -25.50
CA LYS A 236 -0.96 -13.77 -25.70
C LYS A 236 -1.30 -14.58 -24.45
N GLY A 237 -1.00 -14.04 -23.26
CA GLY A 237 -1.34 -14.69 -22.00
C GLY A 237 -2.83 -14.70 -21.71
N VAL A 238 -3.54 -13.60 -21.97
CA VAL A 238 -5.01 -13.60 -21.90
C VAL A 238 -5.58 -14.70 -22.81
N ARG A 239 -5.07 -14.84 -24.02
CA ARG A 239 -5.50 -15.89 -24.96
C ARG A 239 -5.07 -17.30 -24.52
N ALA A 240 -3.96 -17.45 -23.78
CA ALA A 240 -3.62 -18.73 -23.16
C ALA A 240 -4.66 -19.16 -22.11
N CYS A 241 -5.34 -18.20 -21.45
CA CYS A 241 -6.42 -18.45 -20.50
C CYS A 241 -7.81 -18.64 -21.16
N THR A 242 -7.92 -18.68 -22.48
CA THR A 242 -9.20 -18.66 -23.24
C THR A 242 -10.24 -19.63 -22.69
N LYS A 243 -9.91 -20.91 -22.51
CA LYS A 243 -10.89 -21.91 -22.06
C LYS A 243 -11.41 -21.61 -20.66
N MET A 244 -10.53 -21.22 -19.73
CA MET A 244 -10.93 -20.83 -18.39
C MET A 244 -11.91 -19.64 -18.45
N LEU A 245 -11.53 -18.57 -19.14
CA LEU A 245 -12.33 -17.34 -19.23
C LEU A 245 -13.71 -17.59 -19.88
N GLN A 246 -13.78 -18.45 -20.90
CA GLN A 246 -15.03 -18.74 -21.62
C GLN A 246 -15.95 -19.74 -20.90
N GLN A 247 -15.39 -20.68 -20.13
CA GLN A 247 -16.17 -21.79 -19.58
C GLN A 247 -16.47 -21.66 -18.08
N GLN A 248 -15.69 -20.85 -17.33
CA GLN A 248 -15.94 -20.56 -15.92
C GLN A 248 -16.89 -19.38 -15.77
N SER A 249 -18.19 -19.62 -15.95
CA SER A 249 -19.23 -18.57 -15.85
C SER A 249 -19.54 -18.13 -14.42
N GLY A 250 -19.00 -18.81 -13.41
CA GLY A 250 -19.21 -18.54 -11.99
C GLY A 250 -18.12 -17.71 -11.33
N ILE A 251 -17.11 -17.20 -12.07
CA ILE A 251 -16.08 -16.35 -11.50
C ILE A 251 -16.71 -15.03 -11.02
N GLU A 252 -16.52 -14.75 -9.73
CA GLU A 252 -16.95 -13.52 -9.07
C GLU A 252 -15.80 -12.54 -8.90
N GLU A 253 -14.57 -13.06 -8.78
CA GLU A 253 -13.36 -12.27 -8.57
C GLU A 253 -12.28 -12.67 -9.56
N ILE A 254 -11.69 -11.67 -10.24
CA ILE A 254 -10.55 -11.90 -11.12
C ILE A 254 -9.56 -10.73 -11.06
N SER A 255 -8.26 -11.07 -11.03
CA SER A 255 -7.16 -10.12 -11.02
C SER A 255 -6.18 -10.38 -12.17
N PHE A 256 -5.80 -9.30 -12.86
CA PHE A 256 -4.80 -9.25 -13.93
C PHE A 256 -3.73 -8.18 -13.65
N MET A 257 -3.44 -7.88 -12.41
CA MET A 257 -2.46 -6.87 -12.04
C MET A 257 -1.10 -7.15 -12.69
N ASN A 258 -0.41 -6.08 -13.16
CA ASN A 258 0.96 -6.13 -13.66
C ASN A 258 1.22 -7.22 -14.73
N ASN A 259 0.32 -7.32 -15.69
CA ASN A 259 0.41 -8.30 -16.79
C ASN A 259 0.73 -7.69 -18.15
N GLY A 260 0.94 -6.37 -18.22
CA GLY A 260 1.12 -5.68 -19.49
C GLY A 260 -0.15 -5.69 -20.36
N ILE A 261 -1.32 -5.58 -19.71
CA ILE A 261 -2.61 -5.50 -20.42
C ILE A 261 -2.65 -4.21 -21.24
N SER A 262 -2.55 -4.37 -22.56
CA SER A 262 -2.72 -3.32 -23.57
C SER A 262 -4.19 -3.23 -24.01
N GLU A 263 -4.48 -2.33 -24.96
CA GLU A 263 -5.78 -2.27 -25.65
C GLU A 263 -6.22 -3.66 -26.16
N GLN A 264 -5.33 -4.35 -26.89
CA GLN A 264 -5.63 -5.66 -27.50
C GLN A 264 -5.90 -6.73 -26.42
N ALA A 265 -5.16 -6.68 -25.31
CA ALA A 265 -5.38 -7.60 -24.19
C ALA A 265 -6.71 -7.29 -23.48
N ALA A 266 -7.06 -6.01 -23.29
CA ALA A 266 -8.34 -5.60 -22.70
C ALA A 266 -9.52 -6.01 -23.62
N ALA A 267 -9.37 -5.85 -24.94
CA ALA A 267 -10.36 -6.34 -25.91
C ALA A 267 -10.55 -7.85 -25.82
N ALA A 268 -9.43 -8.63 -25.68
CA ALA A 268 -9.49 -10.07 -25.51
C ALA A 268 -10.20 -10.47 -24.19
N ILE A 269 -9.96 -9.75 -23.09
CA ILE A 269 -10.67 -9.99 -21.82
C ILE A 269 -12.17 -9.77 -22.03
N LEU A 270 -12.58 -8.65 -22.65
CA LEU A 270 -13.99 -8.36 -22.97
C LEU A 270 -14.60 -9.45 -23.84
N GLU A 271 -13.88 -9.96 -24.84
CA GLU A 271 -14.33 -11.03 -25.72
C GLU A 271 -14.55 -12.35 -24.96
N LEU A 272 -13.57 -12.75 -24.15
CA LEU A 272 -13.45 -14.09 -23.60
C LEU A 272 -14.17 -14.29 -22.25
N LEU A 273 -14.26 -13.25 -21.40
CA LEU A 273 -14.79 -13.40 -20.04
C LEU A 273 -16.30 -13.67 -20.04
N ALA A 274 -16.70 -14.91 -19.76
CA ALA A 274 -18.11 -15.33 -19.71
C ALA A 274 -18.84 -14.88 -18.45
N SER A 275 -18.11 -14.71 -17.33
CA SER A 275 -18.67 -14.48 -15.99
C SER A 275 -19.05 -13.03 -15.68
N ARG A 276 -19.15 -12.15 -16.68
CA ARG A 276 -19.38 -10.71 -16.50
C ARG A 276 -20.53 -10.35 -15.54
N GLN A 277 -21.64 -11.07 -15.61
CA GLN A 277 -22.81 -10.82 -14.76
C GLN A 277 -22.59 -11.22 -13.29
N SER A 278 -21.69 -12.18 -13.04
CA SER A 278 -21.35 -12.66 -11.70
C SER A 278 -20.24 -11.84 -11.05
N LEU A 279 -19.55 -11.00 -11.83
CA LEU A 279 -18.32 -10.35 -11.42
C LEU A 279 -18.59 -9.30 -10.34
N LYS A 280 -17.88 -9.44 -9.21
CA LYS A 280 -17.93 -8.55 -8.04
C LYS A 280 -16.62 -7.83 -7.81
N LYS A 281 -15.48 -8.47 -8.18
CA LYS A 281 -14.14 -7.91 -8.04
C LYS A 281 -13.37 -8.01 -9.34
N PHE A 282 -12.83 -6.87 -9.80
CA PHE A 282 -12.04 -6.80 -11.02
C PHE A 282 -10.86 -5.87 -10.83
N HIS A 283 -9.64 -6.42 -10.84
CA HIS A 283 -8.39 -5.70 -10.64
C HIS A 283 -7.52 -5.76 -11.88
N LEU A 284 -7.13 -4.58 -12.39
CA LEU A 284 -6.32 -4.36 -13.59
C LEU A 284 -5.15 -3.41 -13.35
N ASP A 285 -4.77 -3.15 -12.12
CA ASP A 285 -3.76 -2.17 -11.78
C ASP A 285 -2.36 -2.51 -12.35
N LYS A 286 -1.53 -1.47 -12.51
CA LYS A 286 -0.17 -1.55 -13.07
C LYS A 286 -0.10 -2.15 -14.48
N ASN A 287 -0.99 -1.73 -15.35
CA ASN A 287 -1.07 -2.15 -16.74
C ASN A 287 -0.86 -0.99 -17.74
N MET A 288 -1.05 -1.22 -19.01
CA MET A 288 -0.80 -0.26 -20.09
C MET A 288 -2.03 -0.10 -20.99
N THR A 289 -3.22 -0.10 -20.40
CA THR A 289 -4.48 -0.08 -21.17
C THR A 289 -4.66 1.19 -21.99
N GLY A 290 -4.26 2.36 -21.45
CA GLY A 290 -4.57 3.64 -22.05
C GLY A 290 -6.09 3.84 -22.20
N ASP A 291 -6.52 4.85 -22.95
CA ASP A 291 -7.95 5.16 -23.12
C ASP A 291 -8.68 4.11 -23.96
N ASP A 292 -8.07 3.64 -25.06
CA ASP A 292 -8.69 2.64 -25.94
C ASP A 292 -8.92 1.30 -25.23
N GLY A 293 -7.94 0.85 -24.44
CA GLY A 293 -8.12 -0.34 -23.61
C GLY A 293 -9.16 -0.15 -22.52
N THR A 294 -9.20 1.04 -21.92
CA THR A 294 -10.19 1.39 -20.89
C THR A 294 -11.61 1.46 -21.46
N ALA A 295 -11.78 1.82 -22.73
CA ALA A 295 -13.08 1.73 -23.41
C ALA A 295 -13.61 0.28 -23.45
N HIS A 296 -12.73 -0.71 -23.64
CA HIS A 296 -13.13 -2.14 -23.56
C HIS A 296 -13.49 -2.55 -22.12
N VAL A 297 -12.75 -2.03 -21.13
CA VAL A 297 -13.06 -2.24 -19.70
C VAL A 297 -14.42 -1.64 -19.35
N GLY A 298 -14.72 -0.40 -19.78
CA GLY A 298 -16.02 0.23 -19.57
C GLY A 298 -17.18 -0.62 -20.11
N LYS A 299 -17.06 -1.13 -21.34
CA LYS A 299 -18.06 -2.04 -21.95
C LYS A 299 -18.20 -3.38 -21.21
N LEU A 300 -17.15 -3.84 -20.54
CA LEU A 300 -17.22 -5.02 -19.67
C LEU A 300 -18.02 -4.69 -18.42
N LEU A 301 -17.72 -3.54 -17.79
CA LEU A 301 -18.39 -3.09 -16.57
C LEU A 301 -19.88 -2.83 -16.76
N GLU A 302 -20.33 -2.33 -17.94
CA GLU A 302 -21.75 -2.23 -18.30
C GLU A 302 -22.50 -3.56 -18.15
N LYS A 303 -21.80 -4.70 -18.29
CA LYS A 303 -22.36 -6.06 -18.18
C LYS A 303 -22.11 -6.68 -16.81
N ALA A 304 -21.52 -5.93 -15.87
CA ALA A 304 -21.17 -6.34 -14.52
C ALA A 304 -21.83 -5.44 -13.45
N PRO A 305 -23.16 -5.31 -13.41
CA PRO A 305 -23.87 -4.38 -12.50
C PRO A 305 -23.68 -4.73 -11.01
N GLY A 306 -23.20 -5.94 -10.71
CA GLY A 306 -22.86 -6.40 -9.36
C GLY A 306 -21.46 -6.03 -8.87
N MET A 307 -20.70 -5.19 -9.62
CA MET A 307 -19.33 -4.81 -9.27
C MET A 307 -19.26 -4.15 -7.89
N GLN A 308 -18.40 -4.70 -7.01
CA GLN A 308 -18.21 -4.25 -5.63
C GLN A 308 -16.80 -3.69 -5.38
N ASP A 309 -15.78 -4.28 -5.98
CA ASP A 309 -14.39 -3.91 -5.80
C ASP A 309 -13.70 -3.76 -7.17
N PHE A 310 -13.51 -2.50 -7.59
CA PHE A 310 -12.88 -2.18 -8.87
C PHE A 310 -11.58 -1.44 -8.64
N LYS A 311 -10.49 -1.96 -9.24
CA LYS A 311 -9.17 -1.34 -9.18
C LYS A 311 -8.52 -1.30 -10.56
N MET A 312 -8.07 -0.09 -10.95
CA MET A 312 -7.37 0.14 -12.21
C MET A 312 -6.31 1.24 -12.04
N ALA A 313 -5.51 1.11 -10.98
CA ALA A 313 -4.43 2.04 -10.65
C ALA A 313 -3.25 1.88 -11.62
N GLY A 314 -2.52 2.99 -11.93
CA GLY A 314 -1.33 2.96 -12.77
C GLY A 314 -1.55 2.34 -14.15
N SER A 315 -2.67 2.66 -14.80
CA SER A 315 -3.10 2.02 -16.06
C SER A 315 -3.04 2.97 -17.27
N ARG A 316 -2.53 4.19 -17.08
CA ARG A 316 -2.22 5.19 -18.10
C ARG A 316 -3.43 5.71 -18.89
N PHE A 317 -4.62 5.64 -18.34
CA PHE A 317 -5.78 6.27 -18.97
C PHE A 317 -5.89 7.76 -18.59
N THR A 318 -6.59 8.52 -19.43
CA THR A 318 -6.83 9.96 -19.27
C THR A 318 -8.30 10.25 -18.95
N SER A 319 -8.71 11.51 -19.12
CA SER A 319 -10.12 11.92 -18.99
C SER A 319 -11.08 11.07 -19.82
N GLU A 320 -10.67 10.67 -21.03
CA GLU A 320 -11.52 9.85 -21.90
C GLU A 320 -11.71 8.45 -21.32
N GLY A 321 -10.64 7.82 -20.81
CA GLY A 321 -10.75 6.55 -20.11
C GLY A 321 -11.62 6.65 -18.86
N ALA A 322 -11.48 7.72 -18.08
CA ALA A 322 -12.31 7.96 -16.90
C ALA A 322 -13.81 8.08 -17.25
N LYS A 323 -14.16 8.71 -18.38
CA LYS A 323 -15.54 8.77 -18.89
C LYS A 323 -16.09 7.37 -19.20
N PHE A 324 -15.32 6.52 -19.90
CA PHE A 324 -15.73 5.14 -20.18
C PHE A 324 -15.93 4.32 -18.90
N LEU A 325 -15.06 4.49 -17.89
CA LEU A 325 -15.23 3.81 -16.60
C LEU A 325 -16.49 4.32 -15.87
N ALA A 326 -16.72 5.62 -15.85
CA ALA A 326 -17.88 6.21 -15.22
C ALA A 326 -19.20 5.73 -15.86
N GLU A 327 -19.24 5.62 -17.20
CA GLU A 327 -20.38 5.05 -17.93
C GLU A 327 -20.59 3.58 -17.54
N GLY A 328 -19.54 2.76 -17.62
CA GLY A 328 -19.62 1.33 -17.31
C GLY A 328 -20.04 1.04 -15.87
N LEU A 329 -19.43 1.72 -14.89
CA LEU A 329 -19.74 1.57 -13.48
C LEU A 329 -21.14 2.13 -13.11
N SER A 330 -21.69 3.05 -13.90
CA SER A 330 -23.05 3.57 -13.72
C SER A 330 -24.16 2.55 -14.05
N ALA A 331 -23.81 1.40 -14.65
CA ALA A 331 -24.75 0.31 -14.89
C ALA A 331 -25.19 -0.39 -13.60
N GLY A 332 -24.44 -0.23 -12.51
CA GLY A 332 -24.74 -0.78 -11.18
C GLY A 332 -24.67 0.28 -10.09
N ALA A 333 -25.03 -0.12 -8.87
CA ALA A 333 -24.97 0.70 -7.65
C ALA A 333 -24.42 -0.12 -6.45
N SER A 334 -23.50 -1.03 -6.74
CA SER A 334 -23.02 -2.03 -5.79
C SER A 334 -21.59 -1.78 -5.32
N LEU A 335 -20.89 -0.75 -5.84
CA LEU A 335 -19.51 -0.46 -5.48
C LEU A 335 -19.35 -0.28 -3.96
N VAL A 336 -18.32 -0.93 -3.42
CA VAL A 336 -17.83 -0.82 -2.05
C VAL A 336 -16.44 -0.19 -2.05
N LYS A 337 -15.61 -0.56 -3.06
CA LYS A 337 -14.25 -0.04 -3.22
C LYS A 337 -14.00 0.41 -4.65
N LEU A 338 -13.37 1.57 -4.78
CA LEU A 338 -12.88 2.13 -6.04
C LEU A 338 -11.45 2.63 -5.85
N ASP A 339 -10.54 2.17 -6.71
CA ASP A 339 -9.15 2.63 -6.74
C ASP A 339 -8.71 2.93 -8.18
N LEU A 340 -8.48 4.20 -8.48
CA LEU A 340 -8.05 4.71 -9.78
C LEU A 340 -6.70 5.45 -9.69
N THR A 341 -5.94 5.24 -8.63
CA THR A 341 -4.64 5.87 -8.34
C THR A 341 -3.72 5.91 -9.56
N ASP A 342 -2.90 6.96 -9.66
CA ASP A 342 -1.85 7.09 -10.66
C ASP A 342 -2.38 6.96 -12.11
N ASN A 343 -3.40 7.76 -12.42
CA ASN A 343 -3.94 7.91 -13.78
C ASN A 343 -4.23 9.39 -14.06
N ASN A 344 -4.20 9.78 -15.31
CA ASN A 344 -4.34 11.18 -15.69
C ASN A 344 -5.82 11.57 -15.93
N VAL A 345 -6.64 11.42 -14.88
CA VAL A 345 -8.10 11.62 -14.93
C VAL A 345 -8.46 13.06 -15.32
N ASN A 346 -7.74 14.04 -14.76
CA ASN A 346 -7.96 15.47 -14.95
C ASN A 346 -9.39 15.95 -14.62
N GLU A 347 -9.64 17.25 -14.83
CA GLU A 347 -10.91 17.91 -14.49
C GLU A 347 -12.13 17.28 -15.19
N GLU A 348 -12.03 17.03 -16.49
CA GLU A 348 -13.16 16.48 -17.27
C GLU A 348 -13.53 15.04 -16.86
N GLY A 349 -12.52 14.18 -16.63
CA GLY A 349 -12.73 12.83 -16.13
C GLY A 349 -13.32 12.84 -14.73
N GLY A 350 -12.84 13.75 -13.88
CA GLY A 350 -13.34 13.96 -12.52
C GLY A 350 -14.83 14.32 -12.49
N PHE A 351 -15.32 15.14 -13.41
CA PHE A 351 -16.76 15.44 -13.55
C PHE A 351 -17.58 14.20 -13.91
N ALA A 352 -17.07 13.36 -14.82
CA ALA A 352 -17.74 12.11 -15.18
C ALA A 352 -17.79 11.14 -13.98
N LEU A 353 -16.66 11.00 -13.26
CA LEU A 353 -16.60 10.19 -12.04
C LEU A 353 -17.56 10.68 -10.96
N ALA A 354 -17.68 12.00 -10.73
CA ALA A 354 -18.62 12.56 -9.76
C ALA A 354 -20.07 12.12 -10.05
N GLY A 355 -20.49 12.14 -11.33
CA GLY A 355 -21.81 11.66 -11.74
C GLY A 355 -22.05 10.18 -11.47
N MET A 356 -21.03 9.35 -11.57
CA MET A 356 -21.07 7.93 -11.25
C MET A 356 -21.05 7.70 -9.72
N LEU A 357 -20.15 8.36 -8.99
CA LEU A 357 -19.99 8.23 -7.54
C LEU A 357 -21.28 8.57 -6.79
N PHE A 358 -22.01 9.60 -7.22
CA PHE A 358 -23.31 9.98 -6.63
C PHE A 358 -24.32 8.82 -6.60
N LYS A 359 -24.18 7.82 -7.47
CA LYS A 359 -25.08 6.66 -7.58
C LYS A 359 -24.62 5.43 -6.82
N GLN A 360 -23.57 5.53 -5.99
CA GLN A 360 -22.94 4.38 -5.32
C GLN A 360 -23.14 4.40 -3.79
N PRO A 361 -24.32 4.11 -3.28
CA PRO A 361 -24.65 4.29 -1.85
C PRO A 361 -23.90 3.35 -0.89
N ASN A 362 -23.32 2.26 -1.41
CA ASN A 362 -22.56 1.29 -0.64
C ASN A 362 -21.06 1.56 -0.57
N LEU A 363 -20.59 2.64 -1.24
CA LEU A 363 -19.18 2.94 -1.37
C LEU A 363 -18.57 3.32 -0.02
N ARG A 364 -17.52 2.60 0.37
CA ARG A 364 -16.80 2.77 1.64
C ARG A 364 -15.38 3.24 1.44
N HIS A 365 -14.76 2.91 0.32
CA HIS A 365 -13.36 3.17 0.04
C HIS A 365 -13.20 3.79 -1.34
N VAL A 366 -12.64 5.00 -1.39
CA VAL A 366 -12.33 5.72 -2.63
C VAL A 366 -10.88 6.16 -2.59
N ASN A 367 -10.12 5.73 -3.58
CA ASN A 367 -8.76 6.16 -3.80
C ASN A 367 -8.62 6.78 -5.20
N LEU A 368 -8.35 8.09 -5.22
CA LEU A 368 -8.11 8.91 -6.42
C LEU A 368 -6.75 9.62 -6.34
N GLU A 369 -5.82 9.09 -5.56
CA GLU A 369 -4.46 9.62 -5.44
C GLU A 369 -3.80 9.77 -6.80
N ALA A 370 -3.05 10.84 -7.01
CA ALA A 370 -2.31 11.13 -8.23
C ALA A 370 -3.18 11.06 -9.51
N THR A 371 -4.34 11.71 -9.46
CA THR A 371 -5.28 11.74 -10.60
C THR A 371 -5.45 13.12 -11.24
N SER A 372 -4.73 14.14 -10.76
CA SER A 372 -4.74 15.51 -11.30
C SER A 372 -6.14 16.08 -11.52
N LEU A 373 -7.03 15.90 -10.54
CA LEU A 373 -8.43 16.33 -10.63
C LEU A 373 -8.58 17.85 -10.84
N GLY A 374 -7.71 18.62 -10.21
CA GLY A 374 -7.85 20.07 -10.10
C GLY A 374 -8.99 20.49 -9.15
N PRO A 375 -9.03 21.76 -8.74
CA PRO A 375 -9.95 22.22 -7.70
C PRO A 375 -11.43 22.03 -8.06
N LYS A 376 -11.83 22.28 -9.30
CA LYS A 376 -13.24 22.20 -9.69
C LYS A 376 -13.77 20.76 -9.71
N ALA A 377 -12.99 19.79 -10.20
CA ALA A 377 -13.41 18.39 -10.17
C ALA A 377 -13.36 17.82 -8.75
N ALA A 378 -12.37 18.20 -7.93
CA ALA A 378 -12.32 17.82 -6.53
C ALA A 378 -13.58 18.26 -5.76
N ILE A 379 -14.07 19.48 -6.00
CA ILE A 379 -15.34 19.97 -5.43
C ILE A 379 -16.52 19.07 -5.85
N GLN A 380 -16.63 18.74 -7.14
CA GLN A 380 -17.73 17.91 -7.65
C GLN A 380 -17.65 16.47 -7.11
N VAL A 381 -16.46 15.89 -7.07
CA VAL A 381 -16.22 14.55 -6.51
C VAL A 381 -16.56 14.52 -5.02
N ALA A 382 -16.03 15.46 -4.23
CA ALA A 382 -16.33 15.54 -2.79
C ALA A 382 -17.83 15.75 -2.53
N GLY A 383 -18.48 16.63 -3.30
CA GLY A 383 -19.92 16.87 -3.22
C GLY A 383 -20.75 15.62 -3.57
N ALA A 384 -20.36 14.88 -4.60
CA ALA A 384 -21.01 13.63 -5.01
C ALA A 384 -20.86 12.54 -3.94
N LEU A 385 -19.66 12.39 -3.37
CA LEU A 385 -19.40 11.45 -2.28
C LEU A 385 -20.20 11.79 -1.02
N ALA A 386 -20.23 13.06 -0.62
CA ALA A 386 -20.98 13.51 0.54
C ALA A 386 -22.50 13.26 0.41
N ALA A 387 -23.05 13.44 -0.78
CA ALA A 387 -24.48 13.28 -1.03
C ALA A 387 -24.90 11.84 -1.39
N GLY A 388 -24.04 11.10 -2.11
CA GLY A 388 -24.34 9.79 -2.67
C GLY A 388 -23.79 8.60 -1.89
N CYS A 389 -22.73 8.79 -1.06
CA CYS A 389 -21.98 7.71 -0.42
C CYS A 389 -21.99 7.79 1.12
N PRO A 390 -23.16 7.59 1.77
CA PRO A 390 -23.29 7.77 3.22
C PRO A 390 -22.44 6.80 4.06
N GLN A 391 -21.93 5.73 3.45
CA GLN A 391 -21.10 4.72 4.10
C GLN A 391 -19.59 4.95 3.95
N LEU A 392 -19.15 6.09 3.39
CA LEU A 392 -17.75 6.36 3.08
C LEU A 392 -16.90 6.38 4.36
N GLU A 393 -15.88 5.52 4.40
CA GLU A 393 -14.97 5.34 5.53
C GLU A 393 -13.53 5.79 5.19
N TYR A 394 -13.11 5.63 3.95
CA TYR A 394 -11.77 5.98 3.46
C TYR A 394 -11.87 6.87 2.22
N LEU A 395 -11.19 8.00 2.25
CA LEU A 395 -11.06 8.92 1.12
C LEU A 395 -9.60 9.31 0.94
N ASN A 396 -9.05 9.06 -0.23
CA ASN A 396 -7.73 9.54 -0.62
C ASN A 396 -7.85 10.44 -1.86
N LEU A 397 -7.47 11.71 -1.68
CA LEU A 397 -7.37 12.76 -2.69
C LEU A 397 -5.95 13.36 -2.70
N ALA A 398 -4.93 12.59 -2.32
CA ALA A 398 -3.55 13.05 -2.38
C ALA A 398 -3.10 13.26 -3.84
N ALA A 399 -2.21 14.23 -4.07
CA ALA A 399 -1.69 14.57 -5.40
C ALA A 399 -2.81 14.78 -6.46
N CYS A 400 -3.84 15.52 -6.08
CA CYS A 400 -5.00 15.80 -6.93
C CYS A 400 -5.05 17.26 -7.43
N ASP A 401 -3.99 18.02 -7.31
CA ASP A 401 -3.88 19.44 -7.72
C ASP A 401 -4.98 20.32 -7.08
N ILE A 402 -5.29 20.08 -5.79
CA ILE A 402 -6.29 20.85 -5.05
C ILE A 402 -5.62 22.12 -4.53
N THR A 403 -6.02 23.26 -5.07
CA THR A 403 -5.55 24.58 -4.68
C THR A 403 -6.45 25.21 -3.61
N PRO A 404 -6.00 26.28 -2.91
CA PRO A 404 -6.78 26.95 -1.85
C PRO A 404 -8.20 27.37 -2.27
N GLU A 405 -8.41 27.67 -3.56
CA GLU A 405 -9.70 28.09 -4.10
C GLU A 405 -10.80 27.01 -3.98
N GLY A 406 -10.41 25.74 -4.07
CA GLY A 406 -11.34 24.60 -4.00
C GLY A 406 -11.64 24.15 -2.57
N VAL A 407 -10.78 24.50 -1.62
CA VAL A 407 -10.84 23.96 -0.26
C VAL A 407 -12.14 24.26 0.49
N PRO A 408 -12.72 25.49 0.45
CA PRO A 408 -13.93 25.75 1.20
C PRO A 408 -15.10 24.83 0.86
N GLN A 409 -15.28 24.51 -0.42
CA GLN A 409 -16.34 23.63 -0.89
C GLN A 409 -16.02 22.14 -0.60
N VAL A 410 -14.76 21.74 -0.74
CA VAL A 410 -14.31 20.38 -0.35
C VAL A 410 -14.50 20.19 1.16
N ALA A 411 -14.11 21.15 2.00
CA ALA A 411 -14.32 21.10 3.44
C ALA A 411 -15.82 21.04 3.78
N GLN A 412 -16.66 21.83 3.10
CA GLN A 412 -18.12 21.75 3.27
C GLN A 412 -18.65 20.33 2.97
N ALA A 413 -18.20 19.70 1.89
CA ALA A 413 -18.57 18.32 1.57
C ALA A 413 -18.10 17.33 2.66
N ILE A 414 -16.85 17.44 3.12
CA ILE A 414 -16.28 16.61 4.18
C ILE A 414 -17.11 16.72 5.48
N SER A 415 -17.64 17.91 5.81
CA SER A 415 -18.48 18.10 6.99
C SER A 415 -19.74 17.23 7.03
N ALA A 416 -20.20 16.75 5.88
CA ALA A 416 -21.34 15.85 5.74
C ALA A 416 -20.98 14.36 5.79
N MET A 417 -19.69 13.99 5.71
CA MET A 417 -19.21 12.60 5.72
C MET A 417 -19.12 12.04 7.15
N LYS A 418 -20.20 11.42 7.64
CA LYS A 418 -20.36 11.02 9.06
C LYS A 418 -19.63 9.74 9.45
N ASN A 419 -19.19 8.93 8.49
CA ASN A 419 -18.55 7.64 8.74
C ASN A 419 -17.06 7.63 8.37
N LEU A 420 -16.49 8.78 7.97
CA LEU A 420 -15.11 8.89 7.53
C LEU A 420 -14.14 8.55 8.68
N LYS A 421 -13.24 7.60 8.44
CA LYS A 421 -12.19 7.14 9.36
C LYS A 421 -10.81 7.59 8.92
N THR A 422 -10.55 7.56 7.62
CA THR A 422 -9.28 7.96 7.01
C THR A 422 -9.51 9.03 5.96
N LEU A 423 -8.80 10.14 6.09
CA LEU A 423 -8.67 11.16 5.06
C LEU A 423 -7.20 11.34 4.69
N LYS A 424 -6.87 11.14 3.42
CA LYS A 424 -5.58 11.48 2.83
C LYS A 424 -5.78 12.57 1.80
N ILE A 425 -5.10 13.69 1.98
CA ILE A 425 -5.18 14.85 1.09
C ILE A 425 -3.78 15.49 0.97
N ALA A 426 -2.76 14.65 1.10
CA ALA A 426 -1.34 15.00 0.95
C ALA A 426 -1.02 15.51 -0.46
N GLU A 427 0.16 16.08 -0.64
CA GLU A 427 0.67 16.52 -1.95
C GLU A 427 -0.33 17.39 -2.74
N ASN A 428 -0.89 18.41 -2.05
CA ASN A 428 -1.76 19.42 -2.64
C ASN A 428 -1.24 20.82 -2.22
N GLU A 429 -1.92 21.88 -2.61
CA GLU A 429 -1.54 23.26 -2.29
C GLU A 429 -2.51 23.88 -1.27
N LEU A 430 -2.79 23.18 -0.16
CA LEU A 430 -3.88 23.60 0.75
C LEU A 430 -3.53 24.80 1.63
N GLY A 431 -2.28 24.94 2.03
CA GLY A 431 -1.80 25.93 3.00
C GLY A 431 -2.46 25.81 4.38
N ASP A 432 -2.01 26.64 5.30
CA ASP A 432 -2.52 26.66 6.68
C ASP A 432 -4.04 26.87 6.77
N LEU A 433 -4.55 27.83 6.00
CA LEU A 433 -5.99 28.15 6.02
C LEU A 433 -6.83 26.97 5.52
N GLY A 434 -6.40 26.34 4.44
CA GLY A 434 -7.11 25.20 3.86
C GLY A 434 -7.16 24.00 4.80
N VAL A 435 -6.04 23.63 5.41
CA VAL A 435 -6.01 22.53 6.35
C VAL A 435 -6.83 22.84 7.61
N ALA A 436 -6.78 24.09 8.14
CA ALA A 436 -7.62 24.49 9.26
C ALA A 436 -9.12 24.38 8.93
N GLN A 437 -9.54 24.77 7.72
CA GLN A 437 -10.93 24.60 7.26
C GLN A 437 -11.34 23.13 7.21
N ILE A 438 -10.50 22.25 6.68
CA ILE A 438 -10.74 20.80 6.64
C ILE A 438 -10.83 20.24 8.08
N CYS A 439 -9.93 20.64 8.97
CA CYS A 439 -9.95 20.21 10.37
C CYS A 439 -11.24 20.63 11.09
N VAL A 440 -11.70 21.86 10.89
CA VAL A 440 -13.00 22.32 11.41
C VAL A 440 -14.15 21.50 10.83
N ALA A 441 -14.15 21.26 9.53
CA ALA A 441 -15.16 20.45 8.86
C ALA A 441 -15.22 19.02 9.41
N LEU A 442 -14.07 18.39 9.60
CA LEU A 442 -13.94 17.06 10.23
C LEU A 442 -14.46 17.08 11.67
N LYS A 443 -14.13 18.11 12.44
CA LYS A 443 -14.67 18.28 13.81
C LYS A 443 -16.18 18.41 13.79
N MET A 444 -16.75 19.22 12.91
CA MET A 444 -18.19 19.43 12.75
C MET A 444 -18.90 18.17 12.23
N SER A 445 -18.28 17.38 11.38
CA SER A 445 -18.86 16.12 10.90
C SER A 445 -19.16 15.16 12.03
N GLY A 446 -18.33 15.15 13.09
CA GLY A 446 -18.40 14.17 14.17
C GLY A 446 -18.05 12.74 13.72
N CYS A 447 -17.39 12.60 12.57
CA CYS A 447 -16.98 11.29 12.04
C CYS A 447 -15.93 10.63 12.95
N PRO A 448 -15.82 9.29 12.95
CA PRO A 448 -14.86 8.54 13.76
C PRO A 448 -13.46 8.54 13.10
N LEU A 449 -12.92 9.74 12.82
CA LEU A 449 -11.61 9.89 12.17
C LEU A 449 -10.52 9.31 13.07
N VAL A 450 -9.69 8.45 12.49
CA VAL A 450 -8.54 7.82 13.14
C VAL A 450 -7.22 8.07 12.40
N GLU A 451 -7.28 8.50 11.14
CA GLU A 451 -6.10 8.79 10.33
C GLU A 451 -6.31 10.06 9.51
N LEU A 452 -5.33 10.97 9.56
CA LEU A 452 -5.27 12.18 8.74
C LEU A 452 -3.87 12.34 8.15
N ASP A 453 -3.82 12.45 6.82
CA ASP A 453 -2.59 12.74 6.08
C ASP A 453 -2.75 14.06 5.33
N VAL A 454 -1.98 15.05 5.75
CA VAL A 454 -1.88 16.39 5.15
C VAL A 454 -0.41 16.75 4.88
N SER A 455 0.44 15.73 4.68
CA SER A 455 1.84 15.93 4.30
C SER A 455 1.94 16.69 2.98
N THR A 456 3.05 17.39 2.77
CA THR A 456 3.35 18.10 1.53
C THR A 456 2.17 19.00 1.06
N ASN A 457 1.80 19.96 1.90
CA ASN A 457 0.67 20.87 1.66
C ASN A 457 0.99 22.34 1.92
N GLU A 458 2.29 22.69 1.96
CA GLU A 458 2.75 24.06 2.21
C GLU A 458 2.32 24.61 3.58
N LEU A 459 2.18 23.73 4.58
CA LEU A 459 1.83 24.12 5.93
C LEU A 459 3.03 24.83 6.58
N VAL A 460 2.72 25.92 7.28
CA VAL A 460 3.66 26.57 8.18
C VAL A 460 3.38 26.09 9.60
N GLU A 461 2.93 26.94 10.53
CA GLU A 461 2.72 26.54 11.93
C GLU A 461 1.25 26.29 12.25
N LYS A 462 0.38 27.22 11.84
CA LYS A 462 -1.02 27.23 12.28
C LYS A 462 -1.84 26.09 11.70
N GLY A 463 -1.56 25.69 10.47
CA GLY A 463 -2.20 24.54 9.84
C GLY A 463 -1.82 23.23 10.52
N ALA A 464 -0.53 23.07 10.85
CA ALA A 464 -0.03 21.92 11.59
C ALA A 464 -0.64 21.83 13.01
N VAL A 465 -0.71 22.96 13.72
CA VAL A 465 -1.36 23.07 15.03
C VAL A 465 -2.85 22.72 14.92
N ALA A 466 -3.55 23.17 13.87
CA ALA A 466 -4.95 22.83 13.63
C ALA A 466 -5.14 21.30 13.49
N ALA A 467 -4.29 20.64 12.73
CA ALA A 467 -4.33 19.19 12.54
C ALA A 467 -4.03 18.44 13.85
N ALA A 468 -3.01 18.88 14.61
CA ALA A 468 -2.68 18.30 15.92
C ALA A 468 -3.83 18.46 16.94
N GLN A 469 -4.48 19.64 16.99
CA GLN A 469 -5.64 19.87 17.86
C GLN A 469 -6.85 19.01 17.47
N LEU A 470 -7.09 18.81 16.17
CA LEU A 470 -8.12 17.88 15.72
C LEU A 470 -7.81 16.46 16.18
N ALA A 471 -6.59 15.97 15.93
CA ALA A 471 -6.13 14.64 16.34
C ALA A 471 -6.28 14.44 17.86
N ALA A 472 -5.82 15.41 18.67
CA ALA A 472 -5.93 15.40 20.13
C ALA A 472 -7.39 15.34 20.62
N SER A 473 -8.34 15.87 19.84
CA SER A 473 -9.77 15.84 20.16
C SER A 473 -10.46 14.51 19.86
N ARG A 474 -9.77 13.53 19.23
CA ARG A 474 -10.35 12.28 18.73
C ARG A 474 -9.96 11.07 19.56
N ALA A 475 -10.94 10.39 20.12
CA ALA A 475 -10.69 9.11 20.78
C ALA A 475 -10.28 8.04 19.77
N GLY A 476 -9.15 7.34 20.02
CA GLY A 476 -8.67 6.28 19.17
C GLY A 476 -8.00 6.76 17.88
N PHE A 477 -7.54 8.00 17.81
CA PHE A 477 -6.74 8.51 16.69
C PHE A 477 -5.40 7.78 16.61
N THR A 478 -5.01 7.35 15.41
CA THR A 478 -3.89 6.42 15.20
C THR A 478 -2.78 6.95 14.32
N SER A 479 -3.03 7.95 13.47
CA SER A 479 -2.00 8.45 12.56
C SER A 479 -2.25 9.88 12.12
N LEU A 480 -1.28 10.77 12.38
CA LEU A 480 -1.18 12.11 11.83
C LEU A 480 0.11 12.22 11.03
N ASN A 481 0.00 12.52 9.75
CA ASN A 481 1.14 12.80 8.88
C ASN A 481 1.18 14.28 8.51
N LEU A 482 2.27 14.97 8.87
CA LEU A 482 2.56 16.38 8.63
C LEU A 482 3.91 16.58 7.92
N ASP A 483 4.56 15.50 7.45
CA ASP A 483 5.90 15.56 6.89
C ASP A 483 5.93 16.30 5.55
N GLY A 484 7.10 16.76 5.12
CA GLY A 484 7.29 17.44 3.84
C GLY A 484 6.59 18.80 3.72
N ASN A 485 6.31 19.48 4.83
CA ASN A 485 5.74 20.83 4.90
C ASN A 485 6.81 21.88 5.24
N TYR A 486 6.42 23.13 5.43
CA TYR A 486 7.31 24.26 5.75
C TYR A 486 7.28 24.61 7.24
N ILE A 487 7.09 23.62 8.11
CA ILE A 487 6.92 23.79 9.55
C ILE A 487 8.28 24.03 10.21
N SER A 488 8.40 25.11 10.97
CA SER A 488 9.62 25.44 11.72
C SER A 488 9.87 24.47 12.89
N ASP A 489 11.10 24.48 13.43
CA ASP A 489 11.44 23.69 14.61
C ASP A 489 10.52 24.02 15.80
N GLU A 490 10.17 25.29 16.00
CA GLU A 490 9.23 25.73 17.01
C GLU A 490 7.82 25.17 16.77
N GLY A 491 7.35 25.19 15.52
CA GLY A 491 6.05 24.61 15.13
C GLY A 491 6.00 23.10 15.35
N VAL A 492 7.08 22.39 15.00
CA VAL A 492 7.23 20.96 15.27
C VAL A 492 7.14 20.65 16.77
N GLU A 493 7.80 21.44 17.62
CA GLU A 493 7.73 21.27 19.09
C GLU A 493 6.34 21.59 19.63
N GLU A 494 5.62 22.57 19.08
CA GLU A 494 4.23 22.85 19.47
C GLU A 494 3.31 21.68 19.10
N VAL A 495 3.41 21.14 17.91
CA VAL A 495 2.65 19.94 17.46
C VAL A 495 2.91 18.77 18.41
N LYS A 496 4.18 18.45 18.70
CA LYS A 496 4.55 17.39 19.65
C LYS A 496 3.95 17.60 21.04
N SER A 497 4.03 18.83 21.56
CA SER A 497 3.47 19.19 22.87
C SER A 497 1.95 18.96 22.93
N ILE A 498 1.22 19.28 21.86
CA ILE A 498 -0.23 19.04 21.77
C ILE A 498 -0.52 17.53 21.78
N MET A 499 0.21 16.76 20.97
CA MET A 499 0.01 15.31 20.86
C MET A 499 0.41 14.57 22.15
N GLU A 500 1.48 15.01 22.82
CA GLU A 500 1.90 14.49 24.13
C GLU A 500 0.88 14.83 25.22
N GLY A 501 0.39 16.06 25.25
CA GLY A 501 -0.64 16.49 26.19
C GLY A 501 -1.93 15.69 26.10
N ALA A 502 -2.25 15.19 24.90
CA ALA A 502 -3.37 14.29 24.64
C ALA A 502 -3.06 12.80 24.87
N GLY A 503 -1.80 12.44 25.16
CA GLY A 503 -1.36 11.04 25.34
C GLY A 503 -1.31 10.22 24.06
N ILE A 504 -1.19 10.86 22.90
CA ILE A 504 -1.17 10.23 21.58
C ILE A 504 0.07 10.61 20.75
N ALA A 505 1.20 10.94 21.39
CA ALA A 505 2.45 11.28 20.71
C ALA A 505 2.89 10.18 19.71
N TRP A 506 2.59 8.93 20.00
CA TRP A 506 2.87 7.79 19.14
C TRP A 506 2.12 7.79 17.80
N ALA A 507 1.02 8.56 17.69
CA ALA A 507 0.24 8.70 16.47
C ALA A 507 0.82 9.73 15.48
N LEU A 508 1.81 10.54 15.92
CA LEU A 508 2.50 11.48 15.04
C LEU A 508 3.55 10.74 14.21
N MET A 509 3.42 10.85 12.88
CA MET A 509 4.43 10.32 11.96
C MET A 509 5.74 11.13 12.05
N PRO A 510 6.89 10.60 11.65
CA PRO A 510 8.14 11.36 11.56
C PRO A 510 7.93 12.65 10.75
N MET A 511 8.61 13.71 11.15
CA MET A 511 8.54 15.05 10.54
C MET A 511 9.96 15.50 10.13
N GLU A 512 10.69 14.64 9.41
CA GLU A 512 12.12 14.85 9.10
C GLU A 512 12.34 15.64 7.80
N GLU A 513 11.32 15.72 6.92
CA GLU A 513 11.38 16.40 5.62
C GLU A 513 10.74 17.80 5.63
N ASN A 514 10.43 18.33 6.82
CA ASN A 514 9.94 19.70 6.94
C ASN A 514 11.09 20.72 6.77
N ASP A 515 10.86 21.75 5.97
CA ASP A 515 11.85 22.80 5.65
C ASP A 515 11.23 24.20 5.71
N ALA A 516 11.40 24.87 6.85
CA ALA A 516 10.85 26.21 7.09
C ALA A 516 11.42 27.29 6.17
N ASP A 517 12.62 27.07 5.61
CA ASP A 517 13.27 28.03 4.68
C ASP A 517 12.54 28.09 3.32
N MET A 518 11.68 27.13 3.03
CA MET A 518 10.85 27.07 1.83
C MET A 518 9.52 27.81 1.95
N ALA A 519 9.17 28.29 3.16
CA ALA A 519 7.94 29.04 3.37
C ALA A 519 8.00 30.41 2.67
N ASP A 520 6.98 30.75 1.92
CA ASP A 520 6.76 32.12 1.45
C ASP A 520 6.42 33.04 2.64
N GLU A 521 6.63 34.37 2.46
CA GLU A 521 6.25 35.34 3.52
C GLU A 521 4.75 35.18 3.85
N PRO A 522 4.37 35.20 5.15
CA PRO A 522 2.98 34.99 5.55
C PRO A 522 2.04 36.00 4.88
N ASP A 523 0.96 35.50 4.29
CA ASP A 523 -0.10 36.33 3.73
C ASP A 523 -0.96 36.90 4.87
N ASP A 524 -0.73 38.17 5.21
CA ASP A 524 -1.40 38.88 6.30
C ASP A 524 -2.94 38.96 6.14
N ASP A 525 -3.44 38.86 4.89
CA ASP A 525 -4.88 38.96 4.60
C ASP A 525 -5.70 37.79 5.16
N ASN A 526 -5.08 36.64 5.42
CA ASN A 526 -5.72 35.41 5.90
C ASN A 526 -5.57 35.17 7.42
N ALA A 527 -4.74 35.93 8.11
CA ALA A 527 -4.37 35.68 9.52
C ALA A 527 -5.56 35.71 10.48
N GLU A 528 -6.50 36.67 10.35
CA GLU A 528 -7.68 36.79 11.21
C GLU A 528 -8.67 35.62 11.00
N GLY A 529 -8.84 35.20 9.74
CA GLY A 529 -9.68 34.06 9.38
C GLY A 529 -9.16 32.76 10.01
N LEU A 530 -7.87 32.53 9.93
CA LEU A 530 -7.18 31.38 10.49
C LEU A 530 -7.27 31.33 12.02
N ASP A 531 -7.01 32.45 12.72
CA ASP A 531 -7.14 32.53 14.17
C ASP A 531 -8.56 32.24 14.65
N ASN A 532 -9.58 32.63 13.89
CA ASN A 532 -10.97 32.29 14.19
C ASN A 532 -11.25 30.79 14.04
N LEU A 533 -10.74 30.14 13.01
CA LEU A 533 -10.86 28.69 12.83
C LEU A 533 -10.18 27.91 13.97
N LEU A 534 -8.97 28.33 14.37
CA LEU A 534 -8.24 27.70 15.49
C LEU A 534 -9.01 27.76 16.81
N LYS A 535 -9.78 28.85 17.06
CA LYS A 535 -10.66 28.94 18.26
C LYS A 535 -11.72 27.83 18.28
N HIS A 536 -12.21 27.40 17.12
CA HIS A 536 -13.18 26.31 17.02
C HIS A 536 -12.55 24.93 17.23
N LEU A 537 -11.24 24.79 17.05
CA LEU A 537 -10.50 23.53 17.25
C LEU A 537 -10.03 23.34 18.68
N LYS A 538 -9.83 24.42 19.45
CA LYS A 538 -9.40 24.31 20.86
C LYS A 538 -10.38 23.48 21.69
N LEU A 539 -9.80 22.63 22.55
CA LEU A 539 -10.50 21.72 23.48
C LEU A 539 -11.19 22.48 24.60
#